data_80b9dda8fa8444eed37fe2a913093990
#
_entry.id   80b9dda8fa8444eed37fe2a913093990
#
_cell.length_a   1.000
_cell.length_b   1.000
_cell.length_c   1.000
_cell.angle_alpha   90.00
_cell.angle_beta   90.00
_cell.angle_gamma   90.00
#
_symmetry.space_group_name_H-M   'P 1'
#
loop_
_entity.id
_entity.type
_entity.pdbx_description
1 polymer ?
#
loop_
_entity_poly.entity_id
_entity_poly.type
_entity_poly.pdbx_seq_one_letter_code
_entity_poly.pdbx_strand_id
1 'polypeptide(L)'
;MSKAAVIQMTKAMALEWGKHGINVNAICPGYIDTEINHHHWQTEQGQKLVNMLPRKRVGKPEDLDALVVLLASAQSHFVNGAIIAADDGFAL
;
A
#
# COMPACT_ATOMS: atom_id res chain seq x y z
N MET A 1 -1.78 13.95 -4.92
CA MET A 1 -1.33 14.16 -3.53
C MET A 1 -0.04 13.40 -3.31
N SER A 2 0.93 14.02 -2.66
CA SER A 2 2.21 13.34 -2.41
C SER A 2 2.08 12.25 -1.34
N LYS A 3 3.00 11.30 -1.36
CA LYS A 3 3.06 10.23 -0.37
C LYS A 3 3.23 10.80 1.05
N ALA A 4 4.09 11.82 1.21
CA ALA A 4 4.31 12.45 2.50
C ALA A 4 3.03 13.09 3.05
N ALA A 5 2.23 13.72 2.19
CA ALA A 5 0.96 14.32 2.59
C ALA A 5 -0.05 13.26 3.05
N VAL A 6 -0.11 12.12 2.36
CA VAL A 6 -0.98 11.00 2.75
C VAL A 6 -0.58 10.47 4.12
N ILE A 7 0.72 10.31 4.38
CA ILE A 7 1.23 9.81 5.65
C ILE A 7 0.85 10.76 6.78
N GLN A 8 1.06 12.07 6.60
CA GLN A 8 0.73 13.06 7.64
C GLN A 8 -0.77 13.16 7.87
N MET A 9 -1.55 13.13 6.81
CA MET A 9 -3.00 13.13 6.92
C MET A 9 -3.52 11.91 7.68
N THR A 10 -2.96 10.75 7.40
CA THR A 10 -3.34 9.50 8.08
C THR A 10 -3.10 9.62 9.57
N LYS A 11 -1.93 10.10 9.98
CA LYS A 11 -1.57 10.25 11.39
C LYS A 11 -2.45 11.28 12.08
N ALA A 12 -2.70 12.41 11.43
CA ALA A 12 -3.56 13.46 12.00
C ALA A 12 -5.00 12.98 12.19
N MET A 13 -5.55 12.30 11.19
CA MET A 13 -6.91 11.77 11.27
C MET A 13 -7.03 10.65 12.29
N ALA A 14 -6.00 9.80 12.40
CA ALA A 14 -5.99 8.74 13.40
C ALA A 14 -6.04 9.31 14.83
N LEU A 15 -5.25 10.35 15.06
CA LEU A 15 -5.24 11.02 16.36
C LEU A 15 -6.57 11.70 16.67
N GLU A 16 -7.12 12.43 15.69
CA GLU A 16 -8.34 13.20 15.89
C GLU A 16 -9.58 12.32 16.03
N TRP A 17 -9.69 11.25 15.22
CA TRP A 17 -10.90 10.44 15.16
C TRP A 17 -10.85 9.20 16.05
N GLY A 18 -9.70 8.90 16.65
CA GLY A 18 -9.58 7.74 17.54
C GLY A 18 -10.56 7.77 18.70
N LYS A 19 -10.83 8.97 19.22
CA LYS A 19 -11.81 9.17 20.32
C LYS A 19 -13.24 8.79 19.91
N HIS A 20 -13.52 8.72 18.61
CA HIS A 20 -14.81 8.31 18.09
C HIS A 20 -14.85 6.83 17.68
N GLY A 21 -13.82 6.09 18.01
CA GLY A 21 -13.75 4.67 17.66
C GLY A 21 -13.41 4.41 16.20
N ILE A 22 -12.81 5.39 15.51
CA ILE A 22 -12.45 5.29 14.10
C ILE A 22 -10.94 5.06 13.98
N ASN A 23 -10.55 4.00 13.28
CA ASN A 23 -9.16 3.72 12.96
C ASN A 23 -8.86 4.20 11.55
N VAL A 24 -7.73 4.89 11.39
CA VAL A 24 -7.27 5.41 10.09
C VAL A 24 -5.87 4.90 9.85
N ASN A 25 -5.71 4.13 8.80
CA ASN A 25 -4.44 3.53 8.42
C ASN A 25 -4.20 3.76 6.94
N ALA A 26 -2.94 3.72 6.53
CA ALA A 26 -2.56 3.87 5.13
C ALA A 26 -1.80 2.63 4.67
N ILE A 27 -2.09 2.20 3.45
CA ILE A 27 -1.34 1.15 2.76
C ILE A 27 -0.54 1.83 1.66
N CYS A 28 0.76 1.56 1.65
CA CYS A 28 1.66 2.06 0.62
C CYS A 28 2.10 0.86 -0.23
N PRO A 29 1.37 0.54 -1.32
CA PRO A 29 1.74 -0.59 -2.16
C PRO A 29 2.97 -0.25 -3.00
N GLY A 30 3.69 -1.30 -3.40
CA GLY A 30 4.75 -1.17 -4.39
C GLY A 30 4.18 -1.15 -5.81
N TYR A 31 4.91 -1.75 -6.73
CA TYR A 31 4.44 -1.84 -8.11
C TYR A 31 3.44 -2.97 -8.26
N ILE A 32 2.24 -2.62 -8.70
CA ILE A 32 1.12 -3.54 -8.86
C ILE A 32 0.70 -3.57 -10.32
N ASP A 33 0.52 -4.76 -10.87
CA ASP A 33 0.04 -4.95 -12.24
C ASP A 33 -1.47 -4.77 -12.25
N THR A 34 -1.94 -3.68 -12.86
CA THR A 34 -3.36 -3.37 -13.01
C THR A 34 -3.72 -3.34 -14.49
N GLU A 35 -5.03 -3.32 -14.79
CA GLU A 35 -5.48 -3.22 -16.18
C GLU A 35 -4.94 -1.97 -16.87
N ILE A 36 -4.78 -0.87 -16.13
CA ILE A 36 -4.32 0.40 -16.68
C ILE A 36 -2.85 0.33 -17.11
N ASN A 37 -2.01 -0.36 -16.34
CA ASN A 37 -0.57 -0.37 -16.57
C ASN A 37 -0.02 -1.71 -17.06
N HIS A 38 -0.89 -2.67 -17.38
CA HIS A 38 -0.46 -4.02 -17.78
C HIS A 38 0.50 -3.99 -18.97
N HIS A 39 0.21 -3.15 -19.98
CA HIS A 39 1.09 -3.04 -21.15
C HIS A 39 2.46 -2.51 -20.81
N HIS A 40 2.56 -1.63 -19.81
CA HIS A 40 3.85 -1.05 -19.41
C HIS A 40 4.84 -2.14 -18.99
N TRP A 41 4.36 -3.15 -18.25
CA TRP A 41 5.23 -4.22 -17.75
C TRP A 41 5.75 -5.13 -18.87
N GLN A 42 5.11 -5.11 -20.03
CA GLN A 42 5.52 -5.89 -21.19
C GLN A 42 6.52 -5.14 -22.08
N THR A 43 6.74 -3.84 -21.84
CA THR A 43 7.70 -3.05 -22.59
C THR A 43 9.12 -3.33 -22.10
N GLU A 44 10.11 -2.94 -22.92
CA GLU A 44 11.51 -3.05 -22.54
C GLU A 44 11.82 -2.26 -21.28
N GLN A 45 11.28 -1.04 -21.16
CA GLN A 45 11.46 -0.20 -19.98
C GLN A 45 10.82 -0.81 -18.75
N GLY A 46 9.63 -1.37 -18.90
CA GLY A 46 8.94 -2.06 -17.82
C GLY A 46 9.71 -3.27 -17.33
N GLN A 47 10.28 -4.05 -18.24
CA GLN A 47 11.08 -5.21 -17.89
C GLN A 47 12.38 -4.82 -17.17
N LYS A 48 12.99 -3.71 -17.56
CA LYS A 48 14.16 -3.18 -16.84
C LYS A 48 13.81 -2.82 -15.41
N LEU A 49 12.66 -2.18 -15.20
CA LEU A 49 12.19 -1.83 -13.87
C LEU A 49 11.94 -3.09 -13.03
N VAL A 50 11.28 -4.08 -13.59
CA VAL A 50 11.01 -5.35 -12.90
C VAL A 50 12.32 -6.02 -12.47
N ASN A 51 13.34 -6.00 -13.34
CA ASN A 51 14.64 -6.58 -13.03
C ASN A 51 15.40 -5.85 -11.93
N MET A 52 15.03 -4.61 -11.62
CA MET A 52 15.60 -3.84 -10.52
C MET A 52 14.93 -4.15 -9.18
N LEU A 53 13.78 -4.81 -9.19
CA LEU A 53 13.06 -5.12 -7.95
C LEU A 53 13.73 -6.29 -7.22
N PRO A 54 13.68 -6.32 -5.87
CA PRO A 54 14.35 -7.36 -5.09
C PRO A 54 13.97 -8.78 -5.49
N ARG A 55 12.69 -9.02 -5.77
CA ARG A 55 12.20 -10.34 -6.18
C ARG A 55 11.85 -10.42 -7.65
N LYS A 56 12.17 -9.37 -8.40
CA LYS A 56 12.00 -9.31 -9.86
C LYS A 56 10.58 -9.64 -10.30
N ARG A 57 9.61 -9.11 -9.55
CA ARG A 57 8.20 -9.31 -9.84
C ARG A 57 7.39 -8.08 -9.47
N VAL A 58 6.28 -7.92 -10.17
CA VAL A 58 5.26 -6.91 -9.88
C VAL A 58 4.13 -7.61 -9.13
N GLY A 59 3.56 -6.94 -8.13
CA GLY A 59 2.44 -7.50 -7.39
C GLY A 59 1.17 -7.53 -8.20
N LYS A 60 0.21 -8.31 -7.72
CA LYS A 60 -1.15 -8.36 -8.27
C LYS A 60 -2.10 -7.65 -7.31
N PRO A 61 -3.23 -7.09 -7.80
CA PRO A 61 -4.20 -6.48 -6.89
C PRO A 61 -4.61 -7.38 -5.74
N GLU A 62 -4.74 -8.69 -5.99
CA GLU A 62 -5.11 -9.68 -4.97
C GLU A 62 -4.09 -9.80 -3.84
N ASP A 63 -2.86 -9.40 -4.08
CA ASP A 63 -1.80 -9.47 -3.07
C ASP A 63 -2.04 -8.52 -1.91
N LEU A 64 -2.94 -7.55 -2.08
CA LEU A 64 -3.33 -6.60 -1.03
C LEU A 64 -4.60 -7.01 -0.29
N ASP A 65 -5.31 -8.03 -0.76
CA ASP A 65 -6.65 -8.36 -0.26
C ASP A 65 -6.64 -8.71 1.23
N ALA A 66 -5.73 -9.58 1.66
CA ALA A 66 -5.67 -10.01 3.06
C ALA A 66 -5.39 -8.84 3.99
N LEU A 67 -4.53 -7.92 3.58
CA LEU A 67 -4.21 -6.75 4.39
C LEU A 67 -5.43 -5.82 4.51
N VAL A 68 -6.12 -5.57 3.39
CA VAL A 68 -7.33 -4.74 3.41
C VAL A 68 -8.40 -5.37 4.28
N VAL A 69 -8.62 -6.68 4.15
CA VAL A 69 -9.62 -7.40 4.96
C VAL A 69 -9.27 -7.31 6.45
N LEU A 70 -7.99 -7.48 6.81
CA LEU A 70 -7.55 -7.36 8.19
C LEU A 70 -7.85 -5.96 8.73
N LEU A 71 -7.47 -4.91 8.00
CA LEU A 71 -7.67 -3.54 8.47
C LEU A 71 -9.14 -3.15 8.53
N ALA A 72 -10.00 -3.79 7.74
CA ALA A 72 -11.45 -3.57 7.76
C ALA A 72 -12.17 -4.42 8.80
N SER A 73 -11.46 -5.32 9.48
CA SER A 73 -12.08 -6.25 10.43
C SER A 73 -11.93 -5.79 11.88
N ALA A 74 -12.73 -6.34 12.75
CA ALA A 74 -12.64 -6.06 14.19
C ALA A 74 -11.32 -6.56 14.80
N GLN A 75 -10.62 -7.47 14.13
CA GLN A 75 -9.35 -7.99 14.63
C GLN A 75 -8.24 -6.96 14.62
N SER A 76 -8.37 -5.91 13.84
CA SER A 76 -7.38 -4.82 13.78
C SER A 76 -7.75 -3.63 14.67
N HIS A 77 -8.59 -3.82 15.66
CA HIS A 77 -9.12 -2.71 16.48
C HIS A 77 -8.05 -1.87 17.17
N PHE A 78 -6.87 -2.42 17.40
CA PHE A 78 -5.76 -1.71 18.04
C PHE A 78 -4.80 -1.07 17.02
N VAL A 79 -5.04 -1.26 15.73
CA VAL A 79 -4.20 -0.71 14.66
C VAL A 79 -4.79 0.62 14.20
N ASN A 80 -4.13 1.71 14.55
CA ASN A 80 -4.59 3.05 14.22
C ASN A 80 -3.38 3.94 13.94
N GLY A 81 -3.40 4.66 12.84
CA GLY A 81 -2.29 5.53 12.45
C GLY A 81 -1.12 4.79 11.82
N ALA A 82 -1.31 3.53 11.43
CA ALA A 82 -0.25 2.73 10.83
C ALA A 82 -0.04 3.11 9.36
N ILE A 83 1.22 3.11 8.96
CA ILE A 83 1.64 3.28 7.56
C ILE A 83 2.28 1.96 7.17
N ILE A 84 1.61 1.20 6.35
CA ILE A 84 2.01 -0.17 6.05
C ILE A 84 2.52 -0.26 4.62
N ALA A 85 3.81 -0.55 4.47
CA ALA A 85 4.41 -0.76 3.16
C ALA A 85 4.14 -2.20 2.71
N ALA A 86 3.44 -2.35 1.60
CA ALA A 86 3.17 -3.64 0.99
C ALA A 86 3.81 -3.64 -0.41
N ASP A 87 5.13 -3.69 -0.45
CA ASP A 87 5.94 -3.43 -1.64
C ASP A 87 6.95 -4.54 -1.95
N ASP A 88 6.76 -5.71 -1.38
CA ASP A 88 7.62 -6.88 -1.59
C ASP A 88 9.09 -6.58 -1.23
N GLY A 89 9.30 -5.69 -0.25
CA GLY A 89 10.63 -5.37 0.25
C GLY A 89 11.37 -4.30 -0.54
N PHE A 90 10.70 -3.62 -1.47
CA PHE A 90 11.40 -2.61 -2.30
C PHE A 90 11.76 -1.33 -1.55
N ALA A 91 11.12 -1.03 -0.43
CA ALA A 91 11.44 0.12 0.41
C ALA A 91 11.33 1.46 -0.33
N LEU A 92 10.19 1.69 -0.94
CA LEU A 92 9.93 2.96 -1.64
C LEU A 92 9.88 4.16 -0.70
#